data_cc2c9406921c7ddf8798d896dcfa791f
#
_entry.id   cc2c9406921c7ddf8798d896dcfa791f
#
_cell.length_a   1.000
_cell.length_b   1.000
_cell.length_c   1.000
_cell.angle_alpha   90.00
_cell.angle_beta   90.00
_cell.angle_gamma   90.00
#
_symmetry.space_group_name_H-M   'P 1'
#
loop_
_entity.id
_entity.type
_entity.pdbx_description
1 polymer ?
#
loop_
_entity_poly.entity_id
_entity_poly.type
_entity_poly.pdbx_seq_one_letter_code
_entity_poly.pdbx_strand_id
1 'polypeptide(L)'
;AGRGGRDGKRSFAVMLWNSSDVKRLRQLETVSFPSLEYIEDIYHKVHIFYQIPYDAGVGRQLKFDLEEFCRHFKLQRSSAYYAIQYIEKTGHWTFSEDVDISTKVQIMVDRNDLYDIEFQNPKLAYLLEILMRRYTGLYSYPVPIDEDYVAAQIGVQVPMLRQMLYQLSLEHVIRYVPCDHATVIFLHHDRLRPKNVNLDPKRYAMLKSSFGERMQNMIDYISEEDTCRSAYLLE
;
A
#
# COMPACT_ATOMS: atom_id res chain seq x y z
N ALA A 1 7.31 25.64 10.66
CA ALA A 1 7.78 26.95 11.18
C ALA A 1 9.27 27.21 10.88
N GLY A 2 10.18 26.25 10.95
CA GLY A 2 11.66 26.45 10.78
C GLY A 2 12.15 26.96 9.42
N ARG A 3 11.26 27.32 8.49
CA ARG A 3 11.62 27.90 7.18
C ARG A 3 11.12 29.34 6.99
N GLY A 4 10.40 29.90 7.97
CA GLY A 4 9.96 31.29 7.94
C GLY A 4 11.12 32.26 8.26
N GLY A 5 11.04 33.49 7.72
CA GLY A 5 12.00 34.58 8.01
C GLY A 5 13.38 34.45 7.33
N ARG A 6 13.58 33.54 6.38
CA ARG A 6 14.85 33.40 5.63
C ARG A 6 15.14 34.55 4.70
N ASP A 7 14.12 35.34 4.37
CA ASP A 7 14.20 36.57 3.57
C ASP A 7 14.52 37.80 4.40
N GLY A 8 14.85 37.65 5.68
CA GLY A 8 15.12 38.73 6.62
C GLY A 8 13.84 39.49 7.09
N LYS A 9 12.66 39.07 6.67
CA LYS A 9 11.39 39.66 7.09
C LYS A 9 10.85 38.94 8.33
N ARG A 10 10.07 39.72 9.12
CA ARG A 10 9.40 39.16 10.29
C ARG A 10 8.36 38.12 9.87
N SER A 11 8.46 36.91 10.38
CA SER A 11 7.47 35.85 10.18
C SER A 11 6.85 35.42 11.52
N PHE A 12 5.60 34.93 11.42
CA PHE A 12 4.87 34.48 12.60
C PHE A 12 4.53 33.00 12.43
N ALA A 13 4.82 32.19 13.47
CA ALA A 13 4.32 30.85 13.58
C ALA A 13 3.05 30.87 14.43
N VAL A 14 1.91 30.55 13.81
CA VAL A 14 0.60 30.52 14.48
C VAL A 14 0.12 29.09 14.55
N MET A 15 -0.24 28.64 15.74
CA MET A 15 -0.87 27.34 15.95
C MET A 15 -2.30 27.55 16.45
N LEU A 16 -3.26 26.96 15.73
CA LEU A 16 -4.65 26.94 16.12
C LEU A 16 -4.93 25.58 16.78
N TRP A 17 -5.42 25.57 17.99
CA TRP A 17 -5.75 24.36 18.73
C TRP A 17 -6.94 24.58 19.69
N ASN A 18 -7.55 23.50 20.11
CA ASN A 18 -8.61 23.50 21.12
C ASN A 18 -8.55 22.23 22.00
N SER A 19 -9.34 22.18 23.05
CA SER A 19 -9.35 21.06 23.99
C SER A 19 -9.72 19.71 23.35
N SER A 20 -10.41 19.70 22.19
CA SER A 20 -10.72 18.45 21.48
C SER A 20 -9.49 17.89 20.76
N ASP A 21 -8.53 18.73 20.38
CA ASP A 21 -7.30 18.29 19.74
C ASP A 21 -6.42 17.54 20.74
N VAL A 22 -6.34 18.01 21.99
CA VAL A 22 -5.64 17.29 23.06
C VAL A 22 -6.27 15.92 23.32
N LYS A 23 -7.62 15.84 23.33
CA LYS A 23 -8.31 14.56 23.47
C LYS A 23 -8.00 13.60 22.31
N ARG A 24 -7.97 14.12 21.08
CA ARG A 24 -7.60 13.32 19.89
C ARG A 24 -6.17 12.82 19.95
N LEU A 25 -5.22 13.65 20.40
CA LEU A 25 -3.83 13.26 20.59
C LEU A 25 -3.72 12.09 21.58
N ARG A 26 -4.36 12.16 22.76
CA ARG A 26 -4.37 11.07 23.74
C ARG A 26 -5.02 9.80 23.19
N GLN A 27 -6.10 9.95 22.43
CA GLN A 27 -6.76 8.82 21.78
C GLN A 27 -5.85 8.18 20.73
N LEU A 28 -5.08 8.98 20.00
CA LEU A 28 -4.12 8.50 19.01
C LEU A 28 -3.05 7.60 19.65
N GLU A 29 -2.53 7.96 20.83
CA GLU A 29 -1.59 7.11 21.57
C GLU A 29 -2.17 5.72 21.85
N THR A 30 -3.41 5.65 22.35
CA THR A 30 -4.07 4.38 22.64
C THR A 30 -4.28 3.52 21.40
N VAL A 31 -4.66 4.14 20.28
CA VAL A 31 -4.94 3.45 19.03
C VAL A 31 -3.65 2.99 18.33
N SER A 32 -2.58 3.79 18.42
CA SER A 32 -1.30 3.51 17.74
C SER A 32 -0.52 2.36 18.35
N PHE A 33 -0.83 2.01 19.60
CA PHE A 33 -0.17 0.91 20.32
C PHE A 33 -1.21 -0.06 20.90
N PRO A 34 -1.87 -0.88 20.04
CA PRO A 34 -2.75 -1.94 20.49
C PRO A 34 -1.95 -3.00 21.25
N SER A 35 -2.60 -3.85 22.06
CA SER A 35 -1.90 -4.88 22.83
C SER A 35 -1.11 -5.86 21.94
N LEU A 36 -0.07 -6.47 22.49
CA LEU A 36 0.74 -7.45 21.74
C LEU A 36 -0.08 -8.67 21.34
N GLU A 37 -1.03 -9.07 22.17
CA GLU A 37 -1.99 -10.16 21.87
C GLU A 37 -2.87 -9.78 20.67
N TYR A 38 -3.30 -8.52 20.59
CA TYR A 38 -4.08 -8.05 19.43
C TYR A 38 -3.22 -8.02 18.17
N ILE A 39 -1.96 -7.61 18.27
CA ILE A 39 -1.02 -7.59 17.15
C ILE A 39 -0.77 -9.02 16.63
N GLU A 40 -0.56 -9.98 17.53
CA GLU A 40 -0.41 -11.40 17.16
C GLU A 40 -1.71 -11.95 16.52
N ASP A 41 -2.87 -11.58 17.04
CA ASP A 41 -4.17 -11.95 16.46
C ASP A 41 -4.32 -11.40 15.02
N ILE A 42 -3.94 -10.14 14.78
CA ILE A 42 -3.92 -9.56 13.43
C ILE A 42 -2.95 -10.32 12.50
N TYR A 43 -1.77 -10.70 12.99
CA TYR A 43 -0.84 -11.53 12.22
C TYR A 43 -1.51 -12.82 11.74
N HIS A 44 -2.15 -13.55 12.64
CA HIS A 44 -2.83 -14.79 12.28
C HIS A 44 -4.04 -14.57 11.37
N LYS A 45 -4.82 -13.49 11.60
CA LYS A 45 -5.98 -13.15 10.78
C LYS A 45 -5.61 -12.83 9.34
N VAL A 46 -4.48 -12.13 9.10
CA VAL A 46 -3.99 -11.89 7.73
C VAL A 46 -3.72 -13.22 7.01
N HIS A 47 -3.04 -14.15 7.66
CA HIS A 47 -2.76 -15.46 7.06
C HIS A 47 -4.04 -16.30 6.84
N ILE A 48 -5.02 -16.21 7.75
CA ILE A 48 -6.32 -16.87 7.61
C ILE A 48 -7.09 -16.28 6.42
N PHE A 49 -7.13 -14.96 6.30
CA PHE A 49 -7.83 -14.25 5.22
C PHE A 49 -7.37 -14.71 3.84
N TYR A 50 -6.07 -14.97 3.68
CA TYR A 50 -5.49 -15.49 2.44
C TYR A 50 -5.33 -17.01 2.41
N GLN A 51 -5.90 -17.73 3.37
CA GLN A 51 -5.88 -19.20 3.45
C GLN A 51 -4.44 -19.78 3.39
N ILE A 52 -3.50 -19.11 4.06
CA ILE A 52 -2.11 -19.54 4.12
C ILE A 52 -1.97 -20.54 5.29
N PRO A 53 -1.56 -21.78 5.04
CA PRO A 53 -1.33 -22.77 6.10
C PRO A 53 -0.10 -22.43 6.94
N TYR A 54 0.05 -23.09 8.09
CA TYR A 54 1.28 -22.98 8.88
C TYR A 54 2.47 -23.55 8.11
N ASP A 55 3.63 -23.02 8.40
CA ASP A 55 4.90 -23.43 7.80
C ASP A 55 4.90 -23.24 6.25
N ALA A 56 4.16 -22.23 5.76
CA ALA A 56 4.10 -21.84 4.35
C ALA A 56 3.86 -20.33 4.20
N GLY A 57 4.14 -19.79 3.03
CA GLY A 57 3.76 -18.41 2.64
C GLY A 57 4.93 -17.49 2.34
N VAL A 58 6.17 -17.86 2.67
CA VAL A 58 7.35 -17.04 2.37
C VAL A 58 7.41 -16.64 0.89
N GLY A 59 7.74 -15.38 0.62
CA GLY A 59 7.83 -14.83 -0.73
C GLY A 59 6.50 -14.53 -1.42
N ARG A 60 5.36 -14.79 -0.77
CA ARG A 60 4.05 -14.44 -1.35
C ARG A 60 3.80 -12.94 -1.25
N GLN A 61 3.29 -12.39 -2.34
CA GLN A 61 2.78 -11.04 -2.44
C GLN A 61 1.25 -11.09 -2.37
N LEU A 62 0.68 -10.41 -1.40
CA LEU A 62 -0.76 -10.39 -1.12
C LEU A 62 -1.29 -8.99 -1.44
N LYS A 63 -2.22 -8.89 -2.39
CA LYS A 63 -2.98 -7.66 -2.59
C LYS A 63 -3.91 -7.48 -1.38
N PHE A 64 -3.76 -6.39 -0.64
CA PHE A 64 -4.40 -6.20 0.65
C PHE A 64 -5.36 -5.01 0.64
N ASP A 65 -6.63 -5.27 0.94
CA ASP A 65 -7.63 -4.25 1.20
C ASP A 65 -7.92 -4.21 2.71
N LEU A 66 -7.46 -3.15 3.36
CA LEU A 66 -7.64 -2.96 4.80
C LEU A 66 -9.13 -2.86 5.20
N GLU A 67 -9.97 -2.26 4.34
CA GLU A 67 -11.40 -2.10 4.66
C GLU A 67 -12.14 -3.42 4.55
N GLU A 68 -11.86 -4.20 3.51
CA GLU A 68 -12.42 -5.54 3.35
C GLU A 68 -11.98 -6.47 4.48
N PHE A 69 -10.69 -6.45 4.83
CA PHE A 69 -10.13 -7.21 5.95
C PHE A 69 -10.80 -6.86 7.29
N CYS A 70 -10.90 -5.56 7.59
CA CYS A 70 -11.53 -5.10 8.83
C CYS A 70 -13.02 -5.44 8.89
N ARG A 71 -13.73 -5.39 7.77
CA ARG A 71 -15.14 -5.78 7.65
C ARG A 71 -15.30 -7.28 7.90
N HIS A 72 -14.45 -8.09 7.30
CA HIS A 72 -14.49 -9.55 7.44
C HIS A 72 -14.34 -10.01 8.88
N PHE A 73 -13.39 -9.44 9.62
CA PHE A 73 -13.10 -9.81 11.00
C PHE A 73 -13.74 -8.90 12.05
N LYS A 74 -14.57 -7.92 11.65
CA LYS A 74 -15.21 -6.91 12.53
C LYS A 74 -14.21 -6.15 13.40
N LEU A 75 -13.13 -5.67 12.79
CA LEU A 75 -12.03 -4.98 13.45
C LEU A 75 -12.17 -3.46 13.34
N GLN A 76 -11.59 -2.74 14.31
CA GLN A 76 -11.42 -1.30 14.22
C GLN A 76 -10.26 -0.99 13.26
N ARG A 77 -10.54 -0.24 12.18
CA ARG A 77 -9.59 0.06 11.10
C ARG A 77 -8.26 0.63 11.60
N SER A 78 -8.31 1.64 12.48
CA SER A 78 -7.10 2.31 12.97
C SER A 78 -6.19 1.35 13.76
N SER A 79 -6.75 0.57 14.69
CA SER A 79 -5.98 -0.39 15.49
C SER A 79 -5.41 -1.51 14.63
N ALA A 80 -6.17 -2.01 13.64
CA ALA A 80 -5.69 -3.02 12.69
C ALA A 80 -4.54 -2.49 11.84
N TYR A 81 -4.64 -1.25 11.34
CA TYR A 81 -3.60 -0.58 10.58
C TYR A 81 -2.27 -0.48 11.36
N TYR A 82 -2.32 0.02 12.60
CA TYR A 82 -1.12 0.13 13.44
C TYR A 82 -0.53 -1.24 13.82
N ALA A 83 -1.38 -2.25 14.02
CA ALA A 83 -0.92 -3.62 14.24
C ALA A 83 -0.15 -4.15 13.02
N ILE A 84 -0.68 -3.98 11.81
CA ILE A 84 -0.03 -4.38 10.55
C ILE A 84 1.32 -3.68 10.38
N GLN A 85 1.38 -2.37 10.63
CA GLN A 85 2.63 -1.61 10.59
C GLN A 85 3.63 -2.06 11.66
N TYR A 86 3.15 -2.46 12.84
CA TYR A 86 4.07 -2.95 13.86
C TYR A 86 4.67 -4.31 13.48
N ILE A 87 3.87 -5.22 12.91
CA ILE A 87 4.35 -6.51 12.41
C ILE A 87 5.40 -6.32 11.30
N GLU A 88 5.24 -5.31 10.44
CA GLU A 88 6.27 -4.91 9.48
C GLU A 88 7.58 -4.53 10.17
N LYS A 89 7.52 -3.70 11.21
CA LYS A 89 8.70 -3.27 11.99
C LYS A 89 9.43 -4.44 12.67
N THR A 90 8.75 -5.55 12.90
CA THR A 90 9.35 -6.78 13.42
C THR A 90 9.93 -7.70 12.33
N GLY A 91 9.79 -7.32 11.05
CA GLY A 91 10.40 -8.00 9.91
C GLY A 91 9.61 -9.20 9.37
N HIS A 92 8.38 -9.45 9.83
CA HIS A 92 7.58 -10.56 9.35
C HIS A 92 7.08 -10.39 7.92
N TRP A 93 6.80 -9.12 7.54
CA TRP A 93 6.40 -8.74 6.18
C TRP A 93 6.82 -7.31 5.83
N THR A 94 6.69 -6.93 4.58
CA THR A 94 6.65 -5.52 4.15
C THR A 94 5.22 -5.16 3.83
N PHE A 95 4.76 -4.02 4.35
CA PHE A 95 3.46 -3.43 4.07
C PHE A 95 3.68 -2.17 3.23
N SER A 96 3.31 -2.22 1.97
CA SER A 96 3.51 -1.11 1.03
C SER A 96 2.16 -0.61 0.54
N GLU A 97 1.90 0.66 0.79
CA GLU A 97 0.73 1.37 0.28
C GLU A 97 1.06 1.96 -1.09
N ASP A 98 0.06 2.09 -1.96
CA ASP A 98 0.16 2.69 -3.29
C ASP A 98 1.25 2.06 -4.20
N VAL A 99 1.27 0.73 -4.25
CA VAL A 99 2.11 0.03 -5.22
C VAL A 99 1.44 0.06 -6.58
N ASP A 100 2.12 0.67 -7.55
CA ASP A 100 1.72 0.61 -8.95
C ASP A 100 1.93 -0.80 -9.49
N ILE A 101 0.85 -1.53 -9.66
CA ILE A 101 0.86 -2.79 -10.39
C ILE A 101 0.67 -2.47 -11.85
N SER A 102 1.75 -2.54 -12.63
CA SER A 102 1.68 -2.28 -14.07
C SER A 102 0.74 -3.25 -14.78
N THR A 103 0.05 -2.74 -15.79
CA THR A 103 -0.73 -3.57 -16.71
C THR A 103 0.12 -4.70 -17.28
N LYS A 104 -0.43 -5.93 -17.28
CA LYS A 104 0.23 -7.09 -17.87
C LYS A 104 -0.64 -7.70 -18.96
N VAL A 105 0.02 -8.17 -20.01
CA VAL A 105 -0.62 -8.83 -21.16
C VAL A 105 0.10 -10.13 -21.47
N GLN A 106 -0.67 -11.17 -21.79
CA GLN A 106 -0.17 -12.44 -22.34
C GLN A 106 -1.03 -12.83 -23.52
N ILE A 107 -0.44 -13.27 -24.62
CA ILE A 107 -1.15 -13.79 -25.79
C ILE A 107 -1.53 -15.25 -25.50
N MET A 108 -2.81 -15.57 -25.69
CA MET A 108 -3.38 -16.87 -25.35
C MET A 108 -3.61 -17.77 -26.55
N VAL A 109 -3.63 -17.20 -27.76
CA VAL A 109 -3.79 -17.92 -29.02
C VAL A 109 -2.46 -18.26 -29.63
N ASP A 110 -2.39 -19.34 -30.40
CA ASP A 110 -1.19 -19.72 -31.13
C ASP A 110 -0.83 -18.69 -32.20
N ARG A 111 0.47 -18.65 -32.54
CA ARG A 111 1.00 -17.63 -33.46
C ARG A 111 0.37 -17.72 -34.85
N ASN A 112 0.04 -18.93 -35.31
CA ASN A 112 -0.59 -19.14 -36.61
C ASN A 112 -2.05 -18.70 -36.57
N ASP A 113 -2.77 -19.06 -35.52
CA ASP A 113 -4.19 -18.71 -35.34
C ASP A 113 -4.39 -17.20 -35.22
N LEU A 114 -3.39 -16.47 -34.67
CA LEU A 114 -3.45 -15.02 -34.52
C LEU A 114 -3.54 -14.29 -35.88
N TYR A 115 -2.92 -14.82 -36.94
CA TYR A 115 -3.00 -14.26 -38.29
C TYR A 115 -4.33 -14.53 -38.98
N ASP A 116 -5.05 -15.56 -38.56
CA ASP A 116 -6.35 -15.96 -39.12
C ASP A 116 -7.53 -15.25 -38.45
N ILE A 117 -7.26 -14.51 -37.34
CA ILE A 117 -8.30 -13.76 -36.64
C ILE A 117 -8.62 -12.49 -37.41
N GLU A 118 -9.83 -12.43 -37.98
CA GLU A 118 -10.41 -11.23 -38.57
C GLU A 118 -10.99 -10.31 -37.47
N PHE A 119 -10.29 -9.24 -37.15
CA PHE A 119 -10.77 -8.25 -36.21
C PHE A 119 -11.76 -7.28 -36.90
N GLN A 120 -12.93 -7.07 -36.30
CA GLN A 120 -13.88 -6.04 -36.77
C GLN A 120 -13.28 -4.62 -36.68
N ASN A 121 -12.35 -4.40 -35.76
CA ASN A 121 -11.65 -3.15 -35.62
C ASN A 121 -10.17 -3.31 -35.99
N PRO A 122 -9.72 -2.69 -37.12
CA PRO A 122 -8.29 -2.79 -37.54
C PRO A 122 -7.28 -2.29 -36.51
N LYS A 123 -7.71 -1.43 -35.58
CA LYS A 123 -6.84 -0.96 -34.47
C LYS A 123 -6.48 -2.07 -33.49
N LEU A 124 -7.28 -3.13 -33.36
CA LEU A 124 -6.96 -4.27 -32.48
C LEU A 124 -5.81 -5.09 -33.06
N ALA A 125 -5.82 -5.33 -34.38
CA ALA A 125 -4.70 -5.99 -35.06
C ALA A 125 -3.41 -5.17 -34.91
N TYR A 126 -3.50 -3.85 -35.09
CA TYR A 126 -2.34 -2.95 -34.93
C TYR A 126 -1.83 -2.90 -33.48
N LEU A 127 -2.73 -2.93 -32.48
CA LEU A 127 -2.36 -3.04 -31.07
C LEU A 127 -1.54 -4.31 -30.80
N LEU A 128 -2.00 -5.46 -31.30
CA LEU A 128 -1.29 -6.73 -31.14
C LEU A 128 0.08 -6.68 -31.80
N GLU A 129 0.17 -6.09 -32.99
CA GLU A 129 1.46 -5.91 -33.68
C GLU A 129 2.46 -5.08 -32.89
N ILE A 130 2.03 -3.95 -32.30
CA ILE A 130 2.87 -3.11 -31.42
C ILE A 130 3.33 -3.89 -30.20
N LEU A 131 2.41 -4.62 -29.54
CA LEU A 131 2.74 -5.43 -28.37
C LEU A 131 3.80 -6.49 -28.72
N MET A 132 3.62 -7.23 -29.79
CA MET A 132 4.55 -8.27 -30.23
C MET A 132 5.91 -7.73 -30.65
N ARG A 133 5.97 -6.54 -31.24
CA ARG A 133 7.25 -5.91 -31.62
C ARG A 133 8.03 -5.39 -30.43
N ARG A 134 7.34 -4.88 -29.42
CA ARG A 134 7.98 -4.18 -28.31
C ARG A 134 8.31 -5.09 -27.14
N TYR A 135 7.47 -6.07 -26.84
CA TYR A 135 7.57 -6.89 -25.66
C TYR A 135 7.88 -8.35 -26.00
N THR A 136 8.91 -8.89 -25.37
CA THR A 136 9.30 -10.30 -25.53
C THR A 136 8.60 -11.17 -24.47
N GLY A 137 8.33 -12.43 -24.81
CA GLY A 137 7.75 -13.40 -23.87
C GLY A 137 6.23 -13.38 -23.73
N LEU A 138 5.53 -12.57 -24.53
CA LEU A 138 4.05 -12.42 -24.47
C LEU A 138 3.28 -13.74 -24.62
N TYR A 139 3.83 -14.72 -25.32
CA TYR A 139 3.21 -16.05 -25.49
C TYR A 139 3.44 -16.97 -24.28
N SER A 140 4.46 -16.70 -23.47
CA SER A 140 4.90 -17.62 -22.43
C SER A 140 4.38 -17.24 -21.04
N TYR A 141 4.28 -15.93 -20.74
CA TYR A 141 3.89 -15.42 -19.43
C TYR A 141 3.30 -14.00 -19.53
N PRO A 142 2.58 -13.52 -18.50
CA PRO A 142 2.08 -12.16 -18.46
C PRO A 142 3.22 -11.14 -18.37
N VAL A 143 3.39 -10.34 -19.42
CA VAL A 143 4.47 -9.33 -19.54
C VAL A 143 3.93 -7.96 -19.14
N PRO A 144 4.63 -7.18 -18.29
CA PRO A 144 4.24 -5.81 -17.98
C PRO A 144 4.40 -4.93 -19.21
N ILE A 145 3.41 -4.07 -19.46
CA ILE A 145 3.40 -3.12 -20.57
C ILE A 145 3.28 -1.68 -20.04
N ASP A 146 3.82 -0.75 -20.82
CA ASP A 146 3.68 0.69 -20.62
C ASP A 146 2.45 1.17 -21.41
N GLU A 147 1.35 1.47 -20.70
CA GLU A 147 0.09 1.90 -21.32
C GLU A 147 0.23 3.24 -22.06
N ASP A 148 1.00 4.19 -21.51
CA ASP A 148 1.18 5.50 -22.12
C ASP A 148 1.93 5.39 -23.46
N TYR A 149 3.00 4.59 -23.48
CA TYR A 149 3.74 4.32 -24.69
C TYR A 149 2.87 3.63 -25.76
N VAL A 150 2.16 2.57 -25.39
CA VAL A 150 1.32 1.82 -26.34
C VAL A 150 0.18 2.67 -26.87
N ALA A 151 -0.48 3.44 -26.02
CA ALA A 151 -1.56 4.37 -26.40
C ALA A 151 -1.06 5.43 -27.40
N ALA A 152 0.11 6.00 -27.16
CA ALA A 152 0.73 6.97 -28.05
C ALA A 152 1.07 6.38 -29.44
N GLN A 153 1.55 5.12 -29.49
CA GLN A 153 1.86 4.45 -30.75
C GLN A 153 0.61 4.18 -31.61
N ILE A 154 -0.53 3.89 -30.98
CA ILE A 154 -1.80 3.65 -31.66
C ILE A 154 -2.53 4.96 -32.00
N GLY A 155 -2.14 6.07 -31.35
CA GLY A 155 -2.81 7.36 -31.48
C GLY A 155 -4.18 7.40 -30.77
N VAL A 156 -4.26 6.79 -29.58
CA VAL A 156 -5.46 6.79 -28.73
C VAL A 156 -5.12 7.27 -27.31
N GLN A 157 -6.17 7.60 -26.54
CA GLN A 157 -6.03 7.86 -25.10
C GLN A 157 -5.94 6.55 -24.30
N VAL A 158 -5.26 6.56 -23.15
CA VAL A 158 -5.10 5.38 -22.26
C VAL A 158 -6.44 4.70 -21.93
N PRO A 159 -7.53 5.40 -21.58
CA PRO A 159 -8.83 4.75 -21.36
C PRO A 159 -9.34 3.93 -22.56
N MET A 160 -9.11 4.43 -23.78
CA MET A 160 -9.48 3.70 -24.99
C MET A 160 -8.58 2.47 -25.19
N LEU A 161 -7.27 2.57 -24.93
CA LEU A 161 -6.37 1.42 -24.96
C LEU A 161 -6.84 0.34 -23.99
N ARG A 162 -7.23 0.69 -22.76
CA ARG A 162 -7.75 -0.25 -21.78
C ARG A 162 -9.02 -0.96 -22.26
N GLN A 163 -9.93 -0.24 -22.93
CA GLN A 163 -11.11 -0.84 -23.55
C GLN A 163 -10.74 -1.83 -24.65
N MET A 164 -9.74 -1.50 -25.49
CA MET A 164 -9.26 -2.39 -26.55
C MET A 164 -8.61 -3.66 -25.96
N LEU A 165 -7.79 -3.52 -24.91
CA LEU A 165 -7.19 -4.67 -24.20
C LEU A 165 -8.28 -5.54 -23.54
N TYR A 166 -9.28 -4.92 -22.96
CA TYR A 166 -10.42 -5.64 -22.39
C TYR A 166 -11.21 -6.40 -23.45
N GLN A 167 -11.45 -5.79 -24.61
CA GLN A 167 -12.13 -6.44 -25.74
C GLN A 167 -11.34 -7.68 -26.22
N LEU A 168 -10.04 -7.55 -26.46
CA LEU A 168 -9.18 -8.69 -26.83
C LEU A 168 -9.18 -9.81 -25.76
N SER A 169 -9.34 -9.45 -24.50
CA SER A 169 -9.46 -10.43 -23.40
C SER A 169 -10.81 -11.16 -23.42
N LEU A 170 -11.91 -10.47 -23.76
CA LEU A 170 -13.23 -11.10 -23.93
C LEU A 170 -13.25 -12.07 -25.12
N GLU A 171 -12.51 -11.74 -26.18
CA GLU A 171 -12.33 -12.58 -27.37
C GLU A 171 -11.33 -13.73 -27.14
N HIS A 172 -10.80 -13.88 -25.92
CA HIS A 172 -9.80 -14.87 -25.51
C HIS A 172 -8.49 -14.81 -26.31
N VAL A 173 -8.22 -13.71 -27.00
CA VAL A 173 -6.96 -13.50 -27.73
C VAL A 173 -5.81 -13.23 -26.79
N ILE A 174 -6.07 -12.45 -25.73
CA ILE A 174 -5.08 -12.15 -24.69
C ILE A 174 -5.63 -12.42 -23.30
N ARG A 175 -4.72 -12.65 -22.35
CA ARG A 175 -4.97 -12.49 -20.94
C ARG A 175 -4.54 -11.06 -20.54
N TYR A 176 -5.49 -10.27 -20.08
CA TYR A 176 -5.28 -8.89 -19.65
C TYR A 176 -5.39 -8.76 -18.15
N VAL A 177 -4.37 -8.20 -17.52
CA VAL A 177 -4.36 -7.83 -16.09
C VAL A 177 -4.20 -6.31 -16.04
N PRO A 178 -5.25 -5.56 -15.69
CA PRO A 178 -5.20 -4.10 -15.65
C PRO A 178 -4.21 -3.60 -14.60
N CYS A 179 -3.69 -2.38 -14.80
CA CYS A 179 -2.96 -1.66 -13.76
C CYS A 179 -3.86 -1.42 -12.56
N ASP A 180 -3.28 -1.48 -11.40
CA ASP A 180 -3.97 -1.27 -10.14
C ASP A 180 -3.07 -0.54 -9.17
N HIS A 181 -3.64 0.38 -8.40
CA HIS A 181 -2.99 0.95 -7.22
C HIS A 181 -3.44 0.10 -6.04
N ALA A 182 -2.58 -0.73 -5.54
CA ALA A 182 -2.94 -1.63 -4.47
C ALA A 182 -1.98 -1.51 -3.30
N THR A 183 -2.53 -1.60 -2.10
CA THR A 183 -1.75 -1.92 -0.92
C THR A 183 -1.34 -3.38 -0.98
N VAL A 184 -0.10 -3.67 -0.66
CA VAL A 184 0.49 -5.00 -0.77
C VAL A 184 1.16 -5.40 0.53
N ILE A 185 0.95 -6.64 0.96
CA ILE A 185 1.74 -7.31 2.00
C ILE A 185 2.65 -8.33 1.31
N PHE A 186 3.96 -8.21 1.50
CA PHE A 186 4.94 -9.19 1.06
C PHE A 186 5.48 -9.97 2.25
N LEU A 187 5.25 -11.27 2.27
CA LEU A 187 5.63 -12.15 3.39
C LEU A 187 7.12 -12.52 3.32
N HIS A 188 7.86 -12.19 4.38
CA HIS A 188 9.28 -12.52 4.49
C HIS A 188 9.53 -13.92 5.07
N HIS A 189 8.57 -14.46 5.80
CA HIS A 189 8.66 -15.75 6.47
C HIS A 189 7.41 -16.58 6.23
N ASP A 190 7.54 -17.87 6.44
CA ASP A 190 6.41 -18.78 6.53
C ASP A 190 5.54 -18.44 7.74
N ARG A 191 4.24 -18.79 7.66
CA ARG A 191 3.31 -18.57 8.74
C ARG A 191 3.74 -19.30 10.00
N LEU A 192 4.03 -18.55 11.05
CA LEU A 192 4.41 -19.07 12.36
C LEU A 192 3.17 -19.54 13.14
N ARG A 193 3.39 -20.48 14.05
CA ARG A 193 2.37 -20.97 14.98
C ARG A 193 2.14 -19.96 16.10
N PRO A 194 0.96 -19.99 16.77
CA PRO A 194 0.69 -19.12 17.91
C PRO A 194 1.80 -19.20 18.96
N LYS A 195 2.11 -18.07 19.60
CA LYS A 195 3.20 -17.87 20.56
C LYS A 195 4.62 -17.92 19.97
N ASN A 196 4.78 -18.23 18.68
CA ASN A 196 6.08 -18.20 18.01
C ASN A 196 6.32 -16.89 17.22
N VAL A 197 5.31 -16.02 17.18
CA VAL A 197 5.43 -14.72 16.51
C VAL A 197 6.27 -13.81 17.41
N ASN A 198 7.49 -13.51 16.97
CA ASN A 198 8.38 -12.64 17.74
C ASN A 198 8.03 -11.17 17.54
N LEU A 199 7.34 -10.58 18.51
CA LEU A 199 6.92 -9.18 18.51
C LEU A 199 7.83 -8.26 19.33
N ASP A 200 8.93 -8.77 19.87
CA ASP A 200 9.89 -8.03 20.70
C ASP A 200 9.23 -7.10 21.74
N PRO A 201 8.76 -7.62 22.89
CA PRO A 201 8.03 -6.83 23.87
C PRO A 201 8.85 -5.65 24.46
N LYS A 202 10.18 -5.78 24.52
CA LYS A 202 11.06 -4.70 25.01
C LYS A 202 11.07 -3.53 24.02
N ARG A 203 11.26 -3.83 22.74
CA ARG A 203 11.21 -2.83 21.67
C ARG A 203 9.85 -2.18 21.60
N TYR A 204 8.77 -2.97 21.74
CA TYR A 204 7.40 -2.45 21.78
C TYR A 204 7.21 -1.43 22.91
N ALA A 205 7.58 -1.79 24.15
CA ALA A 205 7.48 -0.91 25.32
C ALA A 205 8.28 0.39 25.14
N MET A 206 9.49 0.29 24.62
CA MET A 206 10.35 1.45 24.31
C MET A 206 9.72 2.39 23.30
N LEU A 207 9.19 1.85 22.20
CA LEU A 207 8.52 2.66 21.15
C LEU A 207 7.26 3.32 21.68
N LYS A 208 6.48 2.62 22.50
CA LYS A 208 5.27 3.14 23.14
C LYS A 208 5.60 4.27 24.11
N SER A 209 6.61 4.09 25.00
CA SER A 209 7.07 5.12 25.93
C SER A 209 7.56 6.36 25.18
N SER A 210 8.45 6.19 24.21
CA SER A 210 8.96 7.31 23.41
C SER A 210 7.87 8.04 22.60
N PHE A 211 6.83 7.34 22.19
CA PHE A 211 5.68 7.97 21.54
C PHE A 211 4.87 8.78 22.56
N GLY A 212 4.56 8.19 23.73
CA GLY A 212 3.83 8.86 24.81
C GLY A 212 4.54 10.12 25.29
N GLU A 213 5.86 10.06 25.49
CA GLU A 213 6.69 11.23 25.86
C GLU A 213 6.60 12.35 24.84
N ARG A 214 6.73 12.04 23.55
CA ARG A 214 6.60 13.04 22.48
C ARG A 214 5.19 13.65 22.41
N MET A 215 4.18 12.84 22.65
CA MET A 215 2.80 13.30 22.71
C MET A 215 2.58 14.22 23.90
N GLN A 216 3.09 13.85 25.08
CA GLN A 216 2.99 14.69 26.27
C GLN A 216 3.74 16.00 26.08
N ASN A 217 4.98 15.98 25.58
CA ASN A 217 5.73 17.20 25.27
C ASN A 217 5.00 18.12 24.30
N MET A 218 4.29 17.54 23.31
CA MET A 218 3.47 18.34 22.38
C MET A 218 2.26 18.96 23.09
N ILE A 219 1.61 18.23 23.99
CA ILE A 219 0.49 18.72 24.78
C ILE A 219 0.95 19.86 25.71
N ASP A 220 2.08 19.66 26.37
CA ASP A 220 2.68 20.68 27.28
C ASP A 220 3.05 21.94 26.49
N TYR A 221 3.69 21.78 25.33
CA TYR A 221 4.01 22.90 24.43
C TYR A 221 2.78 23.68 23.95
N ILE A 222 1.70 22.98 23.66
CA ILE A 222 0.44 23.62 23.24
C ILE A 222 -0.20 24.40 24.40
N SER A 223 -0.14 23.81 25.60
CA SER A 223 -0.81 24.34 26.79
C SER A 223 0.03 25.42 27.50
N GLU A 224 1.29 25.62 27.11
CA GLU A 224 2.16 26.64 27.68
C GLU A 224 1.70 28.05 27.31
N GLU A 225 1.36 28.88 28.29
CA GLU A 225 0.89 30.25 28.10
C GLU A 225 1.86 31.31 28.62
N ASP A 226 2.72 30.95 29.58
CA ASP A 226 3.56 31.89 30.31
C ASP A 226 4.94 32.07 29.68
N THR A 227 5.48 31.02 29.04
CA THR A 227 6.84 31.05 28.49
C THR A 227 6.84 31.33 27.00
N CYS A 228 7.82 32.11 26.53
CA CYS A 228 8.03 32.27 25.09
C CYS A 228 8.28 30.92 24.43
N ARG A 229 7.45 30.55 23.47
CA ARG A 229 7.52 29.24 22.78
C ARG A 229 8.87 28.93 22.15
N SER A 230 9.62 29.97 21.72
CA SER A 230 10.98 29.79 21.22
C SER A 230 11.96 29.45 22.35
N ALA A 231 11.78 30.01 23.54
CA ALA A 231 12.59 29.64 24.71
C ALA A 231 12.27 28.21 25.18
N TYR A 232 11.01 27.88 25.27
CA TYR A 232 10.53 26.52 25.63
C TYR A 232 11.10 25.42 24.73
N LEU A 233 11.33 25.69 23.44
CA LEU A 233 11.91 24.71 22.50
C LEU A 233 13.44 24.60 22.58
N LEU A 234 14.13 25.52 23.30
CA LEU A 234 15.58 25.55 23.43
C LEU A 234 16.06 24.99 24.79
N GLU A 235 15.15 24.78 25.72
CA GLU A 235 15.36 24.04 26.96
C GLU A 235 15.29 22.54 26.75
#